data_94085c183fed2af20148ff59e09e6149
#
_entry.id   94085c183fed2af20148ff59e09e6149
#
_cell.length_a   1.000
_cell.length_b   1.000
_cell.length_c   1.000
_cell.angle_alpha   90.00
_cell.angle_beta   90.00
_cell.angle_gamma   90.00
#
_symmetry.space_group_name_H-M   'P 1'
#
loop_
_entity.id
_entity.type
_entity.pdbx_description
1 polymer ?
#
loop_
_entity_poly.entity_id
_entity_poly.type
_entity_poly.pdbx_seq_one_letter_code
_entity_poly.pdbx_strand_id
1 'polypeptide(L)'
;MKLFKITPLIMALGLALCLAACSTPSGDANEPAGSNPEIAELIAQEPSSSNEAAELYAKLMQKENDILSSDNALWEKVFNAANKDSAMIKDGSNYGDFLLKTIDGAKDEFTADELKTLKAGAQQIKEIEDKLESLEKEFPGCGSTPSAGESVDASTAGMTAGANASSEATKFPSFTGKDLDGNDVNSDELFSSSKVTVMNFWFTTCKPCVGELGDLEQLNKELAEKGGQVVGVNSFTLDGDKDDIADAKDVLNKKGVTYKNIWFKSDSEAGKLTSNLFSFPTTYVIDQNGNIVGEPIVGAISSAEQRAALDKLIDQAIANSEQ
;
A
#
# COMPACT_ATOMS: atom_id res chain seq x y z
N MET A 1 -62.42 -39.06 6.75
CA MET A 1 -63.63 -38.28 7.17
C MET A 1 -63.17 -36.95 7.72
N LYS A 2 -63.81 -35.86 7.18
CA LYS A 2 -63.73 -34.41 7.45
C LYS A 2 -62.50 -33.72 6.88
N LEU A 3 -62.49 -33.18 5.69
CA LEU A 3 -63.20 -32.08 4.93
C LEU A 3 -63.33 -30.76 5.73
N PHE A 4 -62.93 -29.73 4.96
CA PHE A 4 -63.31 -28.31 5.05
C PHE A 4 -62.20 -27.39 5.58
N LYS A 5 -61.86 -26.25 4.99
CA LYS A 5 -62.47 -25.44 3.90
C LYS A 5 -61.41 -24.51 3.31
N ILE A 6 -61.50 -24.36 1.99
CA ILE A 6 -60.85 -23.33 1.19
C ILE A 6 -61.69 -22.04 1.31
N THR A 7 -61.04 -20.89 1.44
CA THR A 7 -61.69 -19.61 1.11
C THR A 7 -60.66 -18.71 0.40
N PRO A 8 -60.96 -18.22 -0.80
CA PRO A 8 -60.17 -17.22 -1.49
C PRO A 8 -60.66 -15.81 -1.16
N LEU A 9 -59.78 -14.82 -1.09
CA LEU A 9 -60.20 -13.41 -1.13
C LEU A 9 -59.20 -12.60 -1.96
N ILE A 10 -59.56 -12.40 -3.18
CA ILE A 10 -59.84 -11.19 -3.98
C ILE A 10 -58.74 -10.08 -3.91
N MET A 11 -58.14 -9.93 -5.06
CA MET A 11 -57.56 -8.75 -5.72
C MET A 11 -58.15 -7.41 -5.27
N ALA A 12 -57.26 -6.44 -5.01
CA ALA A 12 -57.56 -5.04 -5.28
C ALA A 12 -56.31 -4.39 -5.89
N LEU A 13 -56.41 -4.11 -7.17
CA LEU A 13 -55.54 -3.31 -8.00
C LEU A 13 -55.77 -1.84 -7.61
N GLY A 14 -54.78 -1.17 -7.07
CA GLY A 14 -54.83 0.26 -6.79
C GLY A 14 -53.68 0.97 -7.50
N LEU A 15 -53.98 1.44 -8.72
CA LEU A 15 -53.14 2.37 -9.49
C LEU A 15 -53.27 3.75 -8.85
N ALA A 16 -52.19 4.26 -8.23
CA ALA A 16 -52.10 5.66 -7.82
C ALA A 16 -50.87 6.27 -8.50
N LEU A 17 -51.16 7.04 -9.57
CA LEU A 17 -50.25 8.08 -10.05
C LEU A 17 -50.07 9.10 -8.93
N CYS A 18 -48.84 9.34 -8.51
CA CYS A 18 -48.47 10.52 -7.77
C CYS A 18 -47.38 11.26 -8.49
N LEU A 19 -47.71 12.48 -8.78
CA LEU A 19 -46.97 13.56 -9.41
C LEU A 19 -45.61 13.80 -8.75
N ALA A 20 -44.66 14.08 -9.60
CA ALA A 20 -43.35 14.65 -9.22
C ALA A 20 -43.53 15.93 -8.40
N ALA A 21 -43.02 15.88 -7.18
CA ALA A 21 -42.70 17.08 -6.44
C ALA A 21 -41.19 17.01 -6.17
N CYS A 22 -40.44 17.88 -6.86
CA CYS A 22 -39.06 18.21 -6.46
C CYS A 22 -39.10 18.85 -5.09
N SER A 23 -38.75 18.08 -4.09
CA SER A 23 -38.33 18.62 -2.79
C SER A 23 -36.84 18.38 -2.67
N THR A 24 -36.06 19.44 -2.74
CA THR A 24 -34.69 19.53 -2.29
C THR A 24 -34.63 19.04 -0.84
N PRO A 25 -33.81 18.04 -0.50
CA PRO A 25 -33.53 17.80 0.90
C PRO A 25 -32.65 18.96 1.40
N SER A 26 -33.16 19.69 2.37
CA SER A 26 -32.37 20.55 3.23
C SER A 26 -31.31 19.68 3.88
N GLY A 27 -30.05 19.85 3.48
CA GLY A 27 -28.94 19.18 4.12
C GLY A 27 -28.86 19.59 5.58
N ASP A 28 -28.98 18.64 6.46
CA ASP A 28 -28.50 18.78 7.83
C ASP A 28 -26.99 19.00 7.76
N ALA A 29 -26.57 20.20 8.19
CA ALA A 29 -25.17 20.60 8.24
C ALA A 29 -24.48 19.94 9.43
N ASN A 30 -24.20 18.63 9.33
CA ASN A 30 -23.31 17.95 10.29
C ASN A 30 -22.76 16.61 9.79
N GLU A 31 -22.70 16.36 8.48
CA GLU A 31 -21.82 15.31 7.97
C GLU A 31 -20.45 15.89 7.69
N PRO A 32 -19.35 15.31 8.20
CA PRO A 32 -18.01 15.73 7.82
C PRO A 32 -17.86 15.51 6.31
N ALA A 33 -17.62 16.60 5.60
CA ALA A 33 -17.44 16.60 4.15
C ALA A 33 -16.27 15.68 3.80
N GLY A 34 -16.58 14.46 3.28
CA GLY A 34 -15.56 13.56 2.74
C GLY A 34 -15.60 12.10 3.23
N SER A 35 -16.59 11.68 4.06
CA SER A 35 -16.67 10.26 4.45
C SER A 35 -17.06 9.40 3.25
N ASN A 36 -16.16 8.47 2.87
CA ASN A 36 -16.47 7.42 1.91
C ASN A 36 -17.37 6.38 2.62
N PRO A 37 -18.64 6.18 2.18
CA PRO A 37 -19.57 5.29 2.87
C PRO A 37 -19.06 3.84 2.95
N GLU A 38 -18.27 3.39 1.99
CA GLU A 38 -17.66 2.06 1.98
C GLU A 38 -16.60 1.91 3.08
N ILE A 39 -15.78 2.93 3.30
CA ILE A 39 -14.79 2.95 4.39
C ILE A 39 -15.52 2.98 5.75
N ALA A 40 -16.55 3.79 5.89
CA ALA A 40 -17.35 3.84 7.11
C ALA A 40 -18.01 2.49 7.43
N GLU A 41 -18.49 1.76 6.41
CA GLU A 41 -19.05 0.42 6.57
C GLU A 41 -17.98 -0.60 7.02
N LEU A 42 -16.77 -0.54 6.45
CA LEU A 42 -15.66 -1.39 6.88
C LEU A 42 -15.24 -1.10 8.32
N ILE A 43 -15.10 0.17 8.69
CA ILE A 43 -14.73 0.59 10.06
C ILE A 43 -15.78 0.13 11.10
N ALA A 44 -17.05 0.11 10.72
CA ALA A 44 -18.14 -0.31 11.61
C ALA A 44 -18.22 -1.83 11.81
N GLN A 45 -17.47 -2.64 11.04
CA GLN A 45 -17.48 -4.09 11.20
C GLN A 45 -16.79 -4.51 12.50
N GLU A 46 -17.39 -5.47 13.20
CA GLU A 46 -16.86 -6.09 14.40
C GLU A 46 -16.62 -7.58 14.12
N PRO A 47 -15.38 -8.00 13.79
CA PRO A 47 -15.07 -9.40 13.50
C PRO A 47 -15.22 -10.25 14.76
N SER A 48 -15.68 -11.49 14.58
CA SER A 48 -15.87 -12.45 15.67
C SER A 48 -14.74 -13.48 15.77
N SER A 49 -13.82 -13.47 14.84
CA SER A 49 -12.69 -14.41 14.75
C SER A 49 -11.44 -13.74 14.17
N SER A 50 -10.26 -14.35 14.45
CA SER A 50 -8.99 -13.86 13.90
C SER A 50 -8.96 -13.89 12.36
N ASN A 51 -9.65 -14.82 11.72
CA ASN A 51 -9.74 -14.87 10.25
C ASN A 51 -10.57 -13.70 9.70
N GLU A 52 -11.73 -13.42 10.29
CA GLU A 52 -12.55 -12.27 9.91
C GLU A 52 -11.81 -10.96 10.18
N ALA A 53 -11.06 -10.88 11.28
CA ALA A 53 -10.23 -9.73 11.59
C ALA A 53 -9.11 -9.52 10.55
N ALA A 54 -8.45 -10.59 10.10
CA ALA A 54 -7.43 -10.53 9.07
C ALA A 54 -7.99 -10.09 7.71
N GLU A 55 -9.18 -10.61 7.32
CA GLU A 55 -9.85 -10.16 6.10
C GLU A 55 -10.26 -8.69 6.16
N LEU A 56 -10.78 -8.24 7.30
CA LEU A 56 -11.14 -6.84 7.50
C LEU A 56 -9.90 -5.94 7.47
N TYR A 57 -8.83 -6.37 8.13
CA TYR A 57 -7.53 -5.70 8.12
C TYR A 57 -7.02 -5.49 6.68
N ALA A 58 -6.99 -6.56 5.88
CA ALA A 58 -6.56 -6.48 4.48
C ALA A 58 -7.41 -5.52 3.64
N LYS A 59 -8.74 -5.52 3.84
CA LYS A 59 -9.65 -4.59 3.13
C LYS A 59 -9.40 -3.14 3.52
N LEU A 60 -9.19 -2.86 4.80
CA LEU A 60 -8.89 -1.51 5.30
C LEU A 60 -7.54 -1.00 4.74
N MET A 61 -6.51 -1.84 4.75
CA MET A 61 -5.21 -1.54 4.14
C MET A 61 -5.33 -1.24 2.64
N GLN A 62 -6.17 -2.00 1.92
CA GLN A 62 -6.43 -1.72 0.51
C GLN A 62 -7.09 -0.35 0.31
N LYS A 63 -8.04 0.04 1.18
CA LYS A 63 -8.68 1.37 1.10
C LYS A 63 -7.72 2.51 1.38
N GLU A 64 -6.78 2.33 2.28
CA GLU A 64 -5.70 3.29 2.51
C GLU A 64 -4.84 3.48 1.25
N ASN A 65 -4.42 2.38 0.63
CA ASN A 65 -3.70 2.41 -0.64
C ASN A 65 -4.52 3.07 -1.76
N ASP A 66 -5.82 2.78 -1.86
CA ASP A 66 -6.72 3.41 -2.84
C ASP A 66 -6.77 4.93 -2.68
N ILE A 67 -6.81 5.44 -1.44
CA ILE A 67 -6.77 6.88 -1.15
C ILE A 67 -5.46 7.50 -1.62
N LEU A 68 -4.32 6.91 -1.26
CA LEU A 68 -2.99 7.42 -1.60
C LEU A 68 -2.73 7.37 -3.11
N SER A 69 -3.28 6.39 -3.82
CA SER A 69 -3.13 6.25 -5.27
C SER A 69 -4.17 7.02 -6.09
N SER A 70 -5.21 7.57 -5.46
CA SER A 70 -6.32 8.25 -6.16
C SER A 70 -5.91 9.54 -6.89
N ASP A 71 -4.89 10.25 -6.38
CA ASP A 71 -4.29 11.43 -7.00
C ASP A 71 -2.79 11.47 -6.67
N ASN A 72 -2.03 10.67 -7.40
CA ASN A 72 -0.59 10.53 -7.20
C ASN A 72 0.16 11.87 -7.20
N ALA A 73 -0.16 12.77 -8.14
CA ALA A 73 0.52 14.06 -8.25
C ALA A 73 0.25 14.98 -7.05
N LEU A 74 -0.92 14.86 -6.45
CA LEU A 74 -1.30 15.66 -5.30
C LEU A 74 -0.66 15.12 -4.01
N TRP A 75 -0.64 13.82 -3.80
CA TRP A 75 0.04 13.19 -2.66
C TRP A 75 1.56 13.32 -2.74
N GLU A 76 2.15 13.31 -3.95
CA GLU A 76 3.57 13.60 -4.15
C GLU A 76 3.99 14.96 -3.56
N LYS A 77 3.18 16.01 -3.73
CA LYS A 77 3.46 17.31 -3.11
C LYS A 77 3.50 17.22 -1.58
N VAL A 78 2.60 16.42 -0.97
CA VAL A 78 2.57 16.20 0.50
C VAL A 78 3.86 15.52 0.96
N PHE A 79 4.28 14.45 0.30
CA PHE A 79 5.49 13.72 0.67
C PHE A 79 6.76 14.53 0.44
N ASN A 80 6.82 15.33 -0.63
CA ASN A 80 7.93 16.26 -0.85
C ASN A 80 7.99 17.36 0.21
N ALA A 81 6.85 17.80 0.75
CA ALA A 81 6.80 18.73 1.87
C ALA A 81 7.27 18.07 3.18
N ALA A 82 6.90 16.82 3.42
CA ALA A 82 7.34 16.05 4.58
C ALA A 82 8.87 15.90 4.66
N ASN A 83 9.52 15.68 3.51
CA ASN A 83 10.98 15.54 3.42
C ASN A 83 11.75 16.85 3.74
N LYS A 84 11.09 18.00 3.67
CA LYS A 84 11.71 19.31 4.01
C LYS A 84 11.69 19.62 5.51
N ASP A 85 10.74 19.04 6.23
CA ASP A 85 10.53 19.24 7.67
C ASP A 85 10.73 17.89 8.38
N SER A 86 11.96 17.58 8.75
CA SER A 86 12.37 16.33 9.43
C SER A 86 11.76 16.17 10.84
N ALA A 87 10.54 16.62 11.07
CA ALA A 87 9.79 16.34 12.28
C ALA A 87 9.12 14.95 12.15
N MET A 88 9.95 13.94 12.24
CA MET A 88 9.70 12.53 12.18
C MET A 88 8.47 12.08 12.95
N ILE A 89 7.75 11.14 12.38
CA ILE A 89 6.71 10.37 13.08
C ILE A 89 7.40 9.62 14.23
N LYS A 90 7.01 9.90 15.46
CA LYS A 90 7.44 9.09 16.60
C LYS A 90 6.77 7.73 16.50
N ASP A 91 7.52 6.68 16.84
CA ASP A 91 7.00 5.31 16.90
C ASP A 91 5.64 5.29 17.63
N GLY A 92 4.63 4.65 17.01
CA GLY A 92 3.26 4.57 17.53
C GLY A 92 2.32 5.75 17.21
N SER A 93 2.73 6.71 16.38
CA SER A 93 1.81 7.75 15.92
C SER A 93 0.98 7.27 14.71
N ASN A 94 -0.29 7.68 14.66
CA ASN A 94 -1.20 7.38 13.56
C ASN A 94 -0.73 8.06 12.27
N TYR A 95 -0.67 7.30 11.16
CA TYR A 95 -0.16 7.80 9.89
C TYR A 95 -1.02 8.93 9.31
N GLY A 96 -2.34 8.86 9.47
CA GLY A 96 -3.23 9.94 9.07
C GLY A 96 -2.99 11.24 9.84
N ASP A 97 -2.64 11.17 11.13
CA ASP A 97 -2.26 12.36 11.91
C ASP A 97 -0.96 12.99 11.38
N PHE A 98 0.00 12.16 10.94
CA PHE A 98 1.20 12.66 10.26
C PHE A 98 0.86 13.37 8.96
N LEU A 99 0.04 12.76 8.10
CA LEU A 99 -0.39 13.37 6.84
C LEU A 99 -1.10 14.69 7.07
N LEU A 100 -2.04 14.76 8.02
CA LEU A 100 -2.74 15.99 8.39
C LEU A 100 -1.78 17.09 8.83
N LYS A 101 -0.83 16.76 9.67
CA LYS A 101 0.20 17.72 10.14
C LYS A 101 1.07 18.21 8.99
N THR A 102 1.49 17.32 8.11
CA THR A 102 2.30 17.66 6.93
C THR A 102 1.54 18.58 5.98
N ILE A 103 0.27 18.26 5.68
CA ILE A 103 -0.61 19.08 4.83
C ILE A 103 -0.81 20.47 5.45
N ASP A 104 -1.01 20.57 6.76
CA ASP A 104 -1.17 21.84 7.46
C ASP A 104 0.12 22.66 7.46
N GLY A 105 1.29 22.03 7.58
CA GLY A 105 2.60 22.66 7.49
C GLY A 105 2.91 23.23 6.11
N ALA A 106 2.47 22.55 5.07
CA ALA A 106 2.69 22.92 3.66
C ALA A 106 1.48 23.60 3.01
N LYS A 107 0.50 24.06 3.77
CA LYS A 107 -0.79 24.58 3.28
C LYS A 107 -0.69 25.65 2.19
N ASP A 108 0.39 26.45 2.20
CA ASP A 108 0.62 27.52 1.24
C ASP A 108 1.08 26.99 -0.14
N GLU A 109 1.41 25.72 -0.25
CA GLU A 109 1.80 25.03 -1.49
C GLU A 109 0.57 24.45 -2.25
N PHE A 110 -0.63 24.50 -1.65
CA PHE A 110 -1.86 23.89 -2.17
C PHE A 110 -2.97 24.92 -2.39
N THR A 111 -3.81 24.67 -3.37
CA THR A 111 -5.08 25.38 -3.55
C THR A 111 -6.09 24.97 -2.47
N ALA A 112 -7.17 25.76 -2.32
CA ALA A 112 -8.22 25.44 -1.34
C ALA A 112 -8.92 24.08 -1.63
N ASP A 113 -9.11 23.74 -2.92
CA ASP A 113 -9.72 22.48 -3.33
C ASP A 113 -8.76 21.29 -3.10
N GLU A 114 -7.46 21.44 -3.41
CA GLU A 114 -6.44 20.45 -3.11
C GLU A 114 -6.36 20.19 -1.60
N LEU A 115 -6.32 21.24 -0.77
CA LEU A 115 -6.32 21.11 0.69
C LEU A 115 -7.55 20.36 1.21
N LYS A 116 -8.72 20.63 0.64
CA LYS A 116 -9.95 19.93 1.02
C LYS A 116 -9.86 18.44 0.69
N THR A 117 -9.40 18.09 -0.51
CA THR A 117 -9.23 16.70 -0.96
C THR A 117 -8.20 15.97 -0.09
N LEU A 118 -7.03 16.55 0.11
CA LEU A 118 -5.96 15.98 0.91
C LEU A 118 -6.36 15.75 2.36
N LYS A 119 -6.99 16.74 3.00
CA LYS A 119 -7.45 16.61 4.39
C LYS A 119 -8.54 15.56 4.54
N ALA A 120 -9.45 15.46 3.57
CA ALA A 120 -10.47 14.42 3.57
C ALA A 120 -9.83 13.01 3.46
N GLY A 121 -8.87 12.83 2.56
CA GLY A 121 -8.13 11.58 2.41
C GLY A 121 -7.32 11.24 3.67
N ALA A 122 -6.56 12.18 4.20
CA ALA A 122 -5.77 11.98 5.41
C ALA A 122 -6.64 11.68 6.65
N GLN A 123 -7.83 12.26 6.75
CA GLN A 123 -8.79 11.96 7.81
C GLN A 123 -9.33 10.53 7.69
N GLN A 124 -9.64 10.07 6.48
CA GLN A 124 -10.06 8.69 6.23
C GLN A 124 -8.94 7.70 6.58
N ILE A 125 -7.70 8.00 6.18
CA ILE A 125 -6.52 7.19 6.56
C ILE A 125 -6.40 7.12 8.08
N LYS A 126 -6.58 8.24 8.79
CA LYS A 126 -6.57 8.25 10.26
C LYS A 126 -7.61 7.30 10.86
N GLU A 127 -8.83 7.33 10.36
CA GLU A 127 -9.92 6.47 10.83
C GLU A 127 -9.65 4.98 10.54
N ILE A 128 -9.09 4.68 9.36
CA ILE A 128 -8.62 3.33 8.99
C ILE A 128 -7.55 2.87 9.98
N GLU A 129 -6.54 3.68 10.23
CA GLU A 129 -5.43 3.40 11.13
C GLU A 129 -5.89 3.14 12.57
N ASP A 130 -6.83 3.96 13.09
CA ASP A 130 -7.41 3.76 14.41
C ASP A 130 -8.15 2.40 14.51
N LYS A 131 -8.83 1.97 13.42
CA LYS A 131 -9.49 0.65 13.37
C LYS A 131 -8.48 -0.48 13.26
N LEU A 132 -7.42 -0.34 12.44
CA LEU A 132 -6.34 -1.33 12.33
C LEU A 132 -5.65 -1.56 13.68
N GLU A 133 -5.36 -0.50 14.41
CA GLU A 133 -4.79 -0.60 15.76
C GLU A 133 -5.72 -1.33 16.73
N SER A 134 -7.03 -1.07 16.65
CA SER A 134 -8.03 -1.78 17.46
C SER A 134 -8.07 -3.27 17.14
N LEU A 135 -8.04 -3.63 15.83
CA LEU A 135 -8.01 -5.01 15.37
C LEU A 135 -6.76 -5.75 15.85
N GLU A 136 -5.58 -5.12 15.79
CA GLU A 136 -4.33 -5.71 16.27
C GLU A 136 -4.32 -5.96 17.78
N LYS A 137 -4.97 -5.08 18.56
CA LYS A 137 -5.11 -5.24 20.01
C LYS A 137 -6.07 -6.38 20.39
N GLU A 138 -7.17 -6.51 19.66
CA GLU A 138 -8.20 -7.52 19.94
C GLU A 138 -7.83 -8.89 19.36
N PHE A 139 -7.22 -8.91 18.19
CA PHE A 139 -6.80 -10.11 17.46
C PHE A 139 -5.29 -10.04 17.12
N PRO A 140 -4.40 -10.26 18.10
CA PRO A 140 -2.96 -10.18 17.85
C PRO A 140 -2.52 -11.07 16.68
N GLY A 141 -1.87 -10.47 15.69
CA GLY A 141 -1.41 -11.14 14.47
C GLY A 141 -2.39 -11.10 13.30
N CYS A 142 -3.55 -10.45 13.40
CA CYS A 142 -4.47 -10.27 12.26
C CYS A 142 -3.84 -9.47 11.09
N GLY A 143 -2.86 -8.60 11.38
CA GLY A 143 -2.06 -7.91 10.38
C GLY A 143 -0.88 -8.73 9.84
N SER A 144 -0.72 -9.99 10.31
CA SER A 144 0.26 -10.94 9.77
C SER A 144 -0.49 -11.87 8.83
N THR A 145 -0.06 -12.02 7.58
CA THR A 145 -0.72 -12.89 6.60
C THR A 145 -0.85 -14.33 7.12
N PRO A 146 -2.03 -14.97 6.99
CA PRO A 146 -2.16 -16.39 7.25
C PRO A 146 -1.28 -17.15 6.25
N SER A 147 -0.47 -18.08 6.76
CA SER A 147 0.22 -19.07 5.93
C SER A 147 -0.77 -19.75 4.99
N ALA A 148 -0.49 -19.73 3.71
CA ALA A 148 -1.33 -20.18 2.63
C ALA A 148 -1.98 -21.55 2.88
N GLY A 149 -3.29 -21.58 2.84
CA GLY A 149 -4.10 -22.80 2.84
C GLY A 149 -5.57 -22.47 2.81
N GLU A 150 -6.08 -22.03 1.67
CA GLU A 150 -7.35 -22.39 1.06
C GLU A 150 -7.68 -21.45 -0.09
N SER A 151 -7.87 -22.06 -1.25
CA SER A 151 -8.19 -21.41 -2.52
C SER A 151 -9.60 -20.82 -2.54
N VAL A 152 -9.74 -19.56 -2.92
CA VAL A 152 -11.01 -18.99 -3.39
C VAL A 152 -10.86 -18.41 -4.79
N ASP A 153 -11.82 -18.78 -5.60
CA ASP A 153 -11.96 -18.62 -7.05
C ASP A 153 -11.97 -17.16 -7.50
N ALA A 154 -11.17 -16.86 -8.52
CA ALA A 154 -11.06 -15.53 -9.11
C ALA A 154 -12.05 -15.38 -10.27
N SER A 155 -12.94 -14.40 -10.19
CA SER A 155 -13.72 -13.92 -11.35
C SER A 155 -13.61 -12.41 -11.53
N THR A 156 -12.80 -12.04 -12.46
CA THR A 156 -12.92 -10.98 -13.48
C THR A 156 -13.36 -9.57 -13.11
N ALA A 157 -12.42 -8.63 -13.13
CA ALA A 157 -12.65 -7.32 -13.73
C ALA A 157 -11.33 -6.78 -14.27
N GLY A 158 -11.22 -6.67 -15.58
CA GLY A 158 -10.05 -6.15 -16.27
C GLY A 158 -10.02 -4.62 -16.27
N MET A 159 -8.83 -4.07 -16.07
CA MET A 159 -8.50 -2.71 -16.52
C MET A 159 -7.21 -2.76 -17.32
N THR A 160 -7.33 -2.36 -18.56
CA THR A 160 -6.25 -2.25 -19.55
C THR A 160 -5.44 -0.99 -19.26
N ALA A 161 -4.22 -1.15 -18.81
CA ALA A 161 -3.22 -0.09 -18.87
C ALA A 161 -2.63 -0.06 -20.28
N GLY A 162 -2.67 1.12 -20.90
CA GLY A 162 -2.18 1.33 -22.26
C GLY A 162 -0.66 1.22 -22.33
N ALA A 163 -0.22 0.24 -23.12
CA ALA A 163 1.17 0.09 -23.49
C ALA A 163 1.57 1.15 -24.51
N ASN A 164 2.54 2.00 -24.15
CA ASN A 164 3.42 2.65 -25.13
C ASN A 164 4.85 2.22 -24.84
N ALA A 165 5.27 1.19 -25.56
CA ALA A 165 6.63 0.71 -25.54
C ALA A 165 7.55 1.69 -26.29
N SER A 166 8.40 2.42 -25.58
CA SER A 166 9.65 2.93 -26.13
C SER A 166 10.73 1.89 -25.85
N SER A 167 11.45 1.47 -26.88
CA SER A 167 12.30 0.28 -26.94
C SER A 167 13.73 0.48 -26.38
N GLU A 168 13.90 1.27 -25.32
CA GLU A 168 15.15 1.29 -24.56
C GLU A 168 14.84 0.90 -23.11
N ALA A 169 15.50 -0.18 -22.64
CA ALA A 169 15.36 -0.64 -21.27
C ALA A 169 15.81 0.45 -20.31
N THR A 170 14.90 0.92 -19.45
CA THR A 170 15.21 1.93 -18.45
C THR A 170 16.05 1.29 -17.34
N LYS A 171 17.25 1.82 -17.11
CA LYS A 171 18.13 1.37 -16.04
C LYS A 171 17.67 1.90 -14.70
N PHE A 172 17.74 1.06 -13.66
CA PHE A 172 17.69 1.57 -12.30
C PHE A 172 18.96 2.41 -12.04
N PRO A 173 18.88 3.58 -11.38
CA PRO A 173 20.03 4.42 -11.12
C PRO A 173 21.12 3.68 -10.35
N SER A 174 22.37 3.79 -10.81
CA SER A 174 23.53 3.19 -10.15
C SER A 174 23.76 3.85 -8.78
N PHE A 175 24.14 3.04 -7.79
CA PHE A 175 24.45 3.51 -6.45
C PHE A 175 25.58 2.73 -5.79
N THR A 176 26.23 3.37 -4.83
CA THR A 176 27.02 2.75 -3.79
C THR A 176 26.39 3.09 -2.44
N GLY A 177 26.31 2.12 -1.56
CA GLY A 177 25.66 2.30 -0.26
C GLY A 177 26.14 1.27 0.73
N LYS A 178 25.34 1.02 1.73
CA LYS A 178 25.59 0.01 2.76
C LYS A 178 24.30 -0.74 3.09
N ASP A 179 24.45 -1.96 3.59
CA ASP A 179 23.34 -2.60 4.29
C ASP A 179 23.19 -1.99 5.72
N LEU A 180 22.15 -2.39 6.42
CA LEU A 180 21.88 -1.86 7.76
C LEU A 180 22.95 -2.33 8.81
N ASP A 181 23.77 -3.33 8.47
CA ASP A 181 24.89 -3.80 9.31
C ASP A 181 26.21 -3.08 8.99
N GLY A 182 26.20 -2.21 7.98
CA GLY A 182 27.34 -1.37 7.60
C GLY A 182 28.25 -1.98 6.54
N ASN A 183 27.89 -3.13 5.95
CA ASN A 183 28.63 -3.72 4.84
C ASN A 183 28.39 -2.93 3.55
N ASP A 184 29.43 -2.76 2.74
CA ASP A 184 29.34 -2.02 1.49
C ASP A 184 28.45 -2.77 0.48
N VAL A 185 27.64 -2.02 -0.26
CA VAL A 185 26.75 -2.51 -1.31
C VAL A 185 26.96 -1.66 -2.57
N ASN A 186 27.08 -2.32 -3.70
CA ASN A 186 27.18 -1.71 -5.03
C ASN A 186 26.06 -2.24 -5.91
N SER A 187 25.38 -1.35 -6.65
CA SER A 187 24.24 -1.70 -7.51
C SER A 187 24.58 -2.73 -8.57
N ASP A 188 25.76 -2.62 -9.21
CA ASP A 188 26.14 -3.50 -10.31
C ASP A 188 26.36 -4.93 -9.80
N GLU A 189 27.02 -5.08 -8.64
CA GLU A 189 27.20 -6.37 -7.99
C GLU A 189 25.90 -6.93 -7.47
N LEU A 190 25.05 -6.08 -6.86
CA LEU A 190 23.77 -6.46 -6.32
C LEU A 190 22.86 -7.07 -7.39
N PHE A 191 22.73 -6.40 -8.54
CA PHE A 191 21.87 -6.85 -9.61
C PHE A 191 22.45 -8.04 -10.36
N SER A 192 23.75 -8.01 -10.70
CA SER A 192 24.40 -9.09 -11.46
C SER A 192 24.53 -10.40 -10.66
N SER A 193 24.43 -10.35 -9.35
CA SER A 193 24.47 -11.55 -8.48
C SER A 193 23.18 -12.35 -8.49
N SER A 194 22.10 -11.84 -9.08
CA SER A 194 20.79 -12.46 -9.08
C SER A 194 20.10 -12.34 -10.43
N LYS A 195 19.30 -13.34 -10.82
CA LYS A 195 18.48 -13.28 -12.06
C LYS A 195 17.44 -12.17 -12.03
N VAL A 196 16.91 -11.89 -10.84
CA VAL A 196 15.92 -10.85 -10.57
C VAL A 196 16.12 -10.30 -9.17
N THR A 197 16.02 -8.98 -9.03
CA THR A 197 15.96 -8.28 -7.75
C THR A 197 14.61 -7.56 -7.63
N VAL A 198 13.84 -7.92 -6.61
CA VAL A 198 12.63 -7.19 -6.22
C VAL A 198 13.05 -6.16 -5.18
N MET A 199 13.03 -4.88 -5.57
CA MET A 199 13.46 -3.77 -4.70
C MET A 199 12.24 -3.04 -4.16
N ASN A 200 12.01 -3.18 -2.86
CA ASN A 200 10.88 -2.59 -2.14
C ASN A 200 11.30 -1.34 -1.37
N PHE A 201 10.58 -0.25 -1.59
CA PHE A 201 10.77 1.02 -0.90
C PHE A 201 9.69 1.18 0.17
N TRP A 202 10.13 1.45 1.40
CA TRP A 202 9.28 1.51 2.57
C TRP A 202 9.79 2.53 3.58
N PHE A 203 9.04 2.79 4.65
CA PHE A 203 9.54 3.50 5.82
C PHE A 203 8.92 2.96 7.12
N THR A 204 9.59 3.22 8.24
CA THR A 204 9.37 2.53 9.52
C THR A 204 7.96 2.71 10.09
N THR A 205 7.32 3.84 9.84
CA THR A 205 5.98 4.18 10.35
C THR A 205 4.87 4.04 9.32
N CYS A 206 5.19 3.56 8.11
CA CYS A 206 4.22 3.25 7.07
C CYS A 206 3.56 1.90 7.38
N LYS A 207 2.34 1.89 7.92
CA LYS A 207 1.65 0.63 8.28
C LYS A 207 1.46 -0.31 7.10
N PRO A 208 0.99 0.13 5.89
CA PRO A 208 0.93 -0.75 4.74
C PRO A 208 2.28 -1.41 4.43
N CYS A 209 3.36 -0.63 4.49
CA CYS A 209 4.70 -1.14 4.23
C CYS A 209 5.12 -2.20 5.27
N VAL A 210 4.93 -1.89 6.55
CA VAL A 210 5.25 -2.80 7.65
C VAL A 210 4.35 -4.04 7.61
N GLY A 211 3.10 -3.88 7.14
CA GLY A 211 2.15 -4.97 6.93
C GLY A 211 2.66 -6.02 5.95
N GLU A 212 3.22 -5.61 4.81
CA GLU A 212 3.68 -6.52 3.74
C GLU A 212 5.05 -7.16 3.95
N LEU A 213 5.83 -6.75 4.97
CA LEU A 213 7.19 -7.24 5.18
C LEU A 213 7.27 -8.78 5.30
N GLY A 214 6.25 -9.40 5.89
CA GLY A 214 6.15 -10.85 5.98
C GLY A 214 5.94 -11.52 4.61
N ASP A 215 5.15 -10.91 3.74
CA ASP A 215 4.91 -11.40 2.37
C ASP A 215 6.16 -11.25 1.51
N LEU A 216 6.90 -10.15 1.67
CA LEU A 216 8.19 -9.94 1.04
C LEU A 216 9.24 -10.94 1.52
N GLU A 217 9.24 -11.31 2.80
CA GLU A 217 10.13 -12.35 3.33
C GLU A 217 9.79 -13.73 2.73
N GLN A 218 8.51 -14.04 2.57
CA GLN A 218 8.10 -15.26 1.89
C GLN A 218 8.51 -15.24 0.42
N LEU A 219 8.26 -14.13 -0.29
CA LEU A 219 8.70 -13.94 -1.67
C LEU A 219 10.21 -14.09 -1.80
N ASN A 220 11.00 -13.56 -0.86
CA ASN A 220 12.45 -13.71 -0.86
C ASN A 220 12.89 -15.18 -0.83
N LYS A 221 12.24 -16.01 -0.01
CA LYS A 221 12.49 -17.46 0.04
C LYS A 221 12.14 -18.14 -1.28
N GLU A 222 11.01 -17.81 -1.86
CA GLU A 222 10.58 -18.34 -3.17
C GLU A 222 11.55 -17.93 -4.30
N LEU A 223 12.03 -16.68 -4.28
CA LEU A 223 12.98 -16.15 -5.26
C LEU A 223 14.37 -16.78 -5.12
N ALA A 224 14.83 -17.05 -3.91
CA ALA A 224 16.12 -17.69 -3.66
C ALA A 224 16.23 -19.06 -4.39
N GLU A 225 15.12 -19.82 -4.45
CA GLU A 225 15.06 -21.08 -5.20
C GLU A 225 15.19 -20.88 -6.73
N LYS A 226 14.82 -19.70 -7.22
CA LYS A 226 14.88 -19.32 -8.65
C LYS A 226 16.13 -18.50 -9.01
N GLY A 227 17.02 -18.24 -8.04
CA GLY A 227 18.22 -17.40 -8.21
C GLY A 227 17.93 -15.89 -8.16
N GLY A 228 16.83 -15.49 -7.53
CA GLY A 228 16.44 -14.10 -7.31
C GLY A 228 16.56 -13.69 -5.84
N GLN A 229 16.23 -12.43 -5.55
CA GLN A 229 16.29 -11.87 -4.21
C GLN A 229 15.26 -10.74 -4.02
N VAL A 230 14.90 -10.47 -2.76
CA VAL A 230 14.25 -9.22 -2.33
C VAL A 230 15.29 -8.32 -1.67
N VAL A 231 15.19 -7.01 -1.91
CA VAL A 231 16.02 -5.98 -1.27
C VAL A 231 15.11 -4.85 -0.80
N GLY A 232 15.19 -4.49 0.47
CA GLY A 232 14.47 -3.35 1.04
C GLY A 232 15.30 -2.07 1.01
N VAL A 233 14.65 -0.94 0.79
CA VAL A 233 15.22 0.41 0.96
C VAL A 233 14.28 1.17 1.86
N ASN A 234 14.71 1.45 3.09
CA ASN A 234 13.93 2.33 3.97
C ASN A 234 14.30 3.79 3.67
N SER A 235 13.31 4.60 3.27
CA SER A 235 13.56 5.99 2.88
C SER A 235 14.07 6.88 4.02
N PHE A 236 13.81 6.52 5.27
CA PHE A 236 14.32 7.24 6.44
C PHE A 236 15.78 6.93 6.72
N THR A 237 16.28 5.75 6.34
CA THR A 237 17.67 5.36 6.56
C THR A 237 18.66 5.94 5.54
N LEU A 238 18.19 6.73 4.56
CA LEU A 238 19.06 7.42 3.62
C LEU A 238 20.12 8.24 4.38
N ASP A 239 21.30 8.38 3.77
CA ASP A 239 22.49 9.01 4.38
C ASP A 239 23.08 8.27 5.59
N GLY A 240 22.43 7.19 6.04
CA GLY A 240 22.93 6.32 7.09
C GLY A 240 22.67 6.88 8.49
N ASP A 241 21.53 7.52 8.72
CA ASP A 241 21.13 7.94 10.06
C ASP A 241 21.04 6.72 10.99
N LYS A 242 21.67 6.83 12.15
CA LYS A 242 21.84 5.69 13.05
C LYS A 242 20.58 5.36 13.83
N ASP A 243 19.80 6.37 14.17
CA ASP A 243 18.57 6.18 14.92
C ASP A 243 17.50 5.55 14.00
N ASP A 244 17.37 6.05 12.77
CA ASP A 244 16.48 5.48 11.76
C ASP A 244 16.89 4.05 11.38
N ILE A 245 18.19 3.77 11.28
CA ILE A 245 18.70 2.40 11.06
C ILE A 245 18.33 1.48 12.23
N ALA A 246 18.44 1.97 13.48
CA ALA A 246 18.08 1.18 14.65
C ALA A 246 16.58 0.86 14.67
N ASP A 247 15.73 1.85 14.37
CA ASP A 247 14.28 1.70 14.30
C ASP A 247 13.88 0.74 13.17
N ALA A 248 14.47 0.90 11.98
CA ALA A 248 14.23 -0.01 10.86
C ALA A 248 14.60 -1.46 11.22
N LYS A 249 15.76 -1.69 11.85
CA LYS A 249 16.19 -3.02 12.31
C LYS A 249 15.24 -3.61 13.33
N ASP A 250 14.71 -2.81 14.24
CA ASP A 250 13.75 -3.28 15.25
C ASP A 250 12.44 -3.76 14.60
N VAL A 251 11.90 -2.98 13.64
CA VAL A 251 10.71 -3.39 12.85
C VAL A 251 10.98 -4.67 12.06
N LEU A 252 12.09 -4.73 11.31
CA LEU A 252 12.46 -5.89 10.51
C LEU A 252 12.60 -7.16 11.37
N ASN A 253 13.23 -7.05 12.54
CA ASN A 253 13.38 -8.16 13.50
C ASN A 253 12.02 -8.63 14.04
N LYS A 254 11.14 -7.71 14.42
CA LYS A 254 9.78 -8.02 14.90
C LYS A 254 8.95 -8.74 13.82
N LYS A 255 9.16 -8.40 12.55
CA LYS A 255 8.47 -9.03 11.41
C LYS A 255 9.18 -10.28 10.87
N GLY A 256 10.33 -10.68 11.44
CA GLY A 256 11.09 -11.86 11.03
C GLY A 256 11.73 -11.74 9.64
N VAL A 257 12.01 -10.54 9.19
CA VAL A 257 12.64 -10.27 7.88
C VAL A 257 14.11 -10.64 7.91
N THR A 258 14.54 -11.39 6.89
CA THR A 258 15.94 -11.82 6.73
C THR A 258 16.58 -11.33 5.43
N TYR A 259 15.78 -10.84 4.48
CA TYR A 259 16.33 -10.28 3.25
C TYR A 259 17.06 -8.96 3.51
N LYS A 260 18.01 -8.65 2.62
CA LYS A 260 18.87 -7.49 2.74
C LYS A 260 18.07 -6.18 2.67
N ASN A 261 18.30 -5.29 3.64
CA ASN A 261 17.86 -3.91 3.60
C ASN A 261 19.09 -3.00 3.49
N ILE A 262 19.01 -1.99 2.60
CA ILE A 262 20.14 -1.13 2.25
C ILE A 262 19.77 0.35 2.35
N TRP A 263 20.79 1.17 2.42
CA TRP A 263 20.69 2.62 2.29
C TRP A 263 21.84 3.16 1.41
N PHE A 264 21.61 4.32 0.82
CA PHE A 264 22.56 5.06 0.02
C PHE A 264 22.39 6.57 0.26
N LYS A 265 23.23 7.39 -0.35
CA LYS A 265 23.16 8.85 -0.19
C LYS A 265 21.91 9.41 -0.86
N SER A 266 21.22 10.34 -0.15
CA SER A 266 20.00 11.00 -0.65
C SER A 266 20.26 11.88 -1.88
N ASP A 267 21.47 12.42 -2.03
CA ASP A 267 21.90 13.23 -3.18
C ASP A 267 22.35 12.40 -4.38
N SER A 268 22.49 11.06 -4.26
CA SER A 268 22.73 10.16 -5.39
C SER A 268 21.51 10.08 -6.30
N GLU A 269 21.68 9.58 -7.54
CA GLU A 269 20.56 9.41 -8.45
C GLU A 269 19.51 8.41 -7.90
N ALA A 270 19.95 7.33 -7.24
CA ALA A 270 19.04 6.41 -6.57
C ALA A 270 18.38 7.06 -5.34
N GLY A 271 19.09 7.91 -4.59
CA GLY A 271 18.52 8.68 -3.50
C GLY A 271 17.47 9.67 -3.96
N LYS A 272 17.71 10.39 -5.06
CA LYS A 272 16.73 11.27 -5.69
C LYS A 272 15.50 10.51 -6.18
N LEU A 273 15.69 9.31 -6.78
CA LEU A 273 14.57 8.45 -7.15
C LEU A 273 13.75 8.11 -5.90
N THR A 274 14.39 7.67 -4.82
CA THR A 274 13.72 7.33 -3.54
C THR A 274 12.97 8.53 -2.95
N SER A 275 13.60 9.71 -2.95
CA SER A 275 13.00 10.95 -2.44
C SER A 275 11.86 11.48 -3.30
N ASN A 276 11.79 11.05 -4.56
CA ASN A 276 10.73 11.41 -5.50
C ASN A 276 9.62 10.35 -5.59
N LEU A 277 9.68 9.28 -4.79
CA LEU A 277 8.57 8.33 -4.70
C LEU A 277 7.38 9.01 -4.02
N PHE A 278 6.26 9.04 -4.72
CA PHE A 278 5.05 9.73 -4.27
C PHE A 278 4.15 8.84 -3.39
N SER A 279 4.41 7.53 -3.36
CA SER A 279 3.60 6.58 -2.59
C SER A 279 4.47 5.48 -2.02
N PHE A 280 4.08 4.97 -0.87
CA PHE A 280 4.71 3.84 -0.20
C PHE A 280 3.64 2.83 0.25
N PRO A 281 3.95 1.52 0.16
CA PRO A 281 5.17 0.96 -0.42
C PRO A 281 5.18 1.09 -1.95
N THR A 282 6.36 1.15 -2.54
CA THR A 282 6.58 1.03 -3.99
C THR A 282 7.61 -0.05 -4.26
N THR A 283 7.34 -0.94 -5.22
CA THR A 283 8.20 -2.09 -5.52
C THR A 283 8.61 -2.09 -6.98
N TYR A 284 9.92 -2.11 -7.23
CA TYR A 284 10.50 -2.27 -8.56
C TYR A 284 10.97 -3.70 -8.77
N VAL A 285 10.82 -4.20 -10.00
CA VAL A 285 11.44 -5.44 -10.45
C VAL A 285 12.62 -5.08 -11.36
N ILE A 286 13.80 -5.61 -11.06
CA ILE A 286 15.05 -5.26 -11.74
C ILE A 286 15.69 -6.55 -12.21
N ASP A 287 16.08 -6.61 -13.49
CA ASP A 287 16.78 -7.77 -14.07
C ASP A 287 18.27 -7.80 -13.68
N GLN A 288 18.96 -8.88 -14.00
CA GLN A 288 20.40 -9.05 -13.73
C GLN A 288 21.31 -8.00 -14.38
N ASN A 289 20.81 -7.29 -15.38
CA ASN A 289 21.53 -6.22 -16.07
C ASN A 289 21.25 -4.84 -15.46
N GLY A 290 20.45 -4.76 -14.40
CA GLY A 290 20.02 -3.52 -13.77
C GLY A 290 18.92 -2.77 -14.53
N ASN A 291 18.20 -3.42 -15.44
CA ASN A 291 17.06 -2.81 -16.12
C ASN A 291 15.79 -2.96 -15.27
N ILE A 292 15.02 -1.90 -15.19
CA ILE A 292 13.67 -1.93 -14.62
C ILE A 292 12.75 -2.71 -15.56
N VAL A 293 12.04 -3.69 -15.05
CA VAL A 293 11.12 -4.55 -15.79
C VAL A 293 9.67 -4.12 -15.51
N GLY A 294 9.03 -3.53 -16.51
CA GLY A 294 7.69 -3.00 -16.43
C GLY A 294 7.57 -1.73 -15.56
N GLU A 295 6.35 -1.42 -15.16
CA GLU A 295 6.06 -0.31 -14.27
C GLU A 295 6.20 -0.75 -12.80
N PRO A 296 6.59 0.16 -11.88
CA PRO A 296 6.66 -0.17 -10.47
C PRO A 296 5.27 -0.51 -9.92
N ILE A 297 5.23 -1.46 -9.00
CA ILE A 297 4.02 -1.78 -8.23
C ILE A 297 3.87 -0.74 -7.13
N VAL A 298 2.80 0.03 -7.19
CA VAL A 298 2.45 1.04 -6.17
C VAL A 298 1.40 0.45 -5.24
N GLY A 299 1.66 0.48 -3.94
CA GLY A 299 0.84 -0.16 -2.92
C GLY A 299 1.36 -1.54 -2.50
N ALA A 300 0.80 -2.05 -1.41
CA ALA A 300 1.26 -3.29 -0.78
C ALA A 300 1.00 -4.52 -1.65
N ILE A 301 1.99 -5.42 -1.73
CA ILE A 301 1.89 -6.69 -2.48
C ILE A 301 1.03 -7.75 -1.79
N SER A 302 0.49 -7.46 -0.62
CA SER A 302 -0.38 -8.37 0.13
C SER A 302 -1.71 -8.64 -0.59
N SER A 303 -2.15 -7.78 -1.52
CA SER A 303 -3.32 -8.05 -2.32
C SER A 303 -3.03 -9.06 -3.43
N ALA A 304 -3.99 -9.93 -3.74
CA ALA A 304 -3.84 -10.93 -4.79
C ALA A 304 -3.57 -10.30 -6.17
N GLU A 305 -4.14 -9.13 -6.44
CA GLU A 305 -3.94 -8.40 -7.69
C GLU A 305 -2.50 -7.87 -7.81
N GLN A 306 -2.00 -7.17 -6.78
CA GLN A 306 -0.63 -6.65 -6.76
C GLN A 306 0.39 -7.79 -6.79
N ARG A 307 0.14 -8.88 -6.06
CA ARG A 307 1.01 -10.05 -6.09
C ARG A 307 1.05 -10.69 -7.48
N ALA A 308 -0.08 -10.87 -8.17
CA ALA A 308 -0.13 -11.42 -9.51
C ALA A 308 0.58 -10.51 -10.54
N ALA A 309 0.45 -9.18 -10.39
CA ALA A 309 1.17 -8.23 -11.22
C ALA A 309 2.69 -8.33 -11.00
N LEU A 310 3.13 -8.42 -9.74
CA LEU A 310 4.53 -8.59 -9.36
C LEU A 310 5.11 -9.90 -9.89
N ASP A 311 4.40 -11.02 -9.71
CA ASP A 311 4.83 -12.35 -10.18
C ASP A 311 5.06 -12.35 -11.71
N LYS A 312 4.19 -11.69 -12.47
CA LYS A 312 4.36 -11.54 -13.93
C LYS A 312 5.64 -10.78 -14.30
N LEU A 313 5.97 -9.71 -13.58
CA LEU A 313 7.21 -8.95 -13.82
C LEU A 313 8.44 -9.75 -13.42
N ILE A 314 8.37 -10.53 -12.35
CA ILE A 314 9.43 -11.43 -11.92
C ILE A 314 9.71 -12.50 -12.99
N ASP A 315 8.66 -13.15 -13.50
CA ASP A 315 8.81 -14.16 -14.55
C ASP A 315 9.43 -13.56 -15.83
N GLN A 316 9.05 -12.33 -16.18
CA GLN A 316 9.64 -11.59 -17.30
C GLN A 316 11.12 -11.28 -17.04
N ALA A 317 11.51 -10.83 -15.86
CA ALA A 317 12.90 -10.55 -15.51
C ALA A 317 13.76 -11.80 -15.56
N ILE A 318 13.27 -12.93 -15.05
CA ILE A 318 13.96 -14.22 -15.10
C ILE A 318 14.13 -14.68 -16.55
N ALA A 319 13.10 -14.57 -17.39
CA ALA A 319 13.19 -14.92 -18.80
C ALA A 319 14.22 -14.07 -19.57
N ASN A 320 14.38 -12.78 -19.20
CA ASN A 320 15.41 -11.90 -19.76
C ASN A 320 16.82 -12.36 -19.37
N SER A 321 17.00 -13.00 -18.21
CA SER A 321 18.29 -13.48 -17.73
C SER A 321 18.81 -14.75 -18.45
N GLU A 322 17.93 -15.43 -19.21
CA GLU A 322 18.26 -16.68 -19.92
C GLU A 322 18.58 -16.44 -21.40
N GLN A 323 18.56 -15.20 -21.88
CA GLN A 323 18.88 -14.80 -23.23
C GLN A 323 20.33 -14.28 -23.35
#